data_7213ffaebc5f5cccd52f52e074f4de60
#
_entry.id   7213ffaebc5f5cccd52f52e074f4de60
#
_cell.length_a   1.000
_cell.length_b   1.000
_cell.length_c   1.000
_cell.angle_alpha   90.00
_cell.angle_beta   90.00
_cell.angle_gamma   90.00
#
_symmetry.space_group_name_H-M   'P 1'
#
loop_
_entity.id
_entity.type
_entity.pdbx_description
1 polymer ?
#
loop_
_entity_poly.entity_id
_entity_poly.type
_entity_poly.pdbx_seq_one_letter_code
_entity_poly.pdbx_strand_id
1 'polypeptide(L)'
;THTLLGVTFPGSGGCYLVDVGFGGQTPTSPLRLETGAVQPTTHEPYRLEDRVDGFVLQAMVRDTWQTLYEFTTQTRPQIDLKVASWYASTHPASKFVTGLTAAVITDDARWNLSGRDLAVHRAGGTEKIRLADAAAVVDTLSERFGINVADIGERGALETRIDELLARQPGADAP
;
A
#
# COMPACT_ATOMS: atom_id res chain seq x y z
N THR A 1 -1.65 -10.46 5.88
CA THR A 1 -0.22 -10.87 5.77
C THR A 1 0.46 -9.95 4.77
N HIS A 2 1.61 -9.40 5.14
CA HIS A 2 2.42 -8.53 4.29
C HIS A 2 3.84 -9.10 4.22
N THR A 3 4.49 -9.00 3.06
CA THR A 3 5.84 -9.52 2.84
C THR A 3 6.84 -8.37 2.82
N LEU A 4 7.87 -8.48 3.62
CA LEU A 4 8.98 -7.53 3.70
C LEU A 4 10.27 -8.19 3.24
N LEU A 5 11.21 -7.40 2.77
CA LEU A 5 12.54 -7.86 2.40
C LEU A 5 13.57 -7.31 3.38
N GLY A 6 14.39 -8.21 3.94
CA GLY A 6 15.63 -7.85 4.61
C GLY A 6 16.77 -7.89 3.58
N VAL A 7 17.43 -6.76 3.34
CA VAL A 7 18.48 -6.63 2.32
C VAL A 7 19.78 -6.17 2.97
N THR A 8 20.88 -6.85 2.65
CA THR A 8 22.23 -6.39 3.03
C THR A 8 22.96 -5.91 1.78
N PHE A 9 23.39 -4.66 1.80
CA PHE A 9 24.18 -4.08 0.70
C PHE A 9 25.67 -4.28 0.97
N PRO A 10 26.47 -4.60 -0.04
CA PRO A 10 27.93 -4.69 0.12
C PRO A 10 28.49 -3.40 0.72
N GLY A 11 29.27 -3.52 1.80
CA GLY A 11 29.90 -2.38 2.48
C GLY A 11 29.00 -1.54 3.38
N SER A 12 27.69 -1.84 3.50
CA SER A 12 26.76 -1.04 4.30
C SER A 12 26.82 -1.31 5.81
N GLY A 13 27.41 -2.42 6.22
CA GLY A 13 27.58 -2.79 7.63
C GLY A 13 26.29 -3.12 8.38
N GLY A 14 25.15 -3.37 7.67
CA GLY A 14 23.87 -3.66 8.32
C GLY A 14 22.82 -4.24 7.39
N CYS A 15 21.68 -4.60 7.98
CA CYS A 15 20.49 -5.05 7.26
C CYS A 15 19.54 -3.85 7.09
N TYR A 16 18.87 -3.81 5.95
CA TYR A 16 17.85 -2.81 5.63
C TYR A 16 16.51 -3.49 5.42
N LEU A 17 15.47 -2.88 5.95
CA LEU A 17 14.09 -3.18 5.63
C LEU A 17 13.73 -2.52 4.29
N VAL A 18 13.27 -3.31 3.34
CA VAL A 18 12.73 -2.84 2.05
C VAL A 18 11.29 -3.31 1.94
N ASP A 19 10.40 -2.35 1.77
CA ASP A 19 8.97 -2.57 1.59
C ASP A 19 8.51 -1.87 0.32
N VAL A 20 7.94 -2.63 -0.60
CA VAL A 20 7.49 -2.13 -1.91
C VAL A 20 5.99 -2.35 -2.12
N GLY A 21 5.26 -2.80 -1.10
CA GLY A 21 3.90 -3.29 -1.29
C GLY A 21 2.90 -3.00 -0.16
N PHE A 22 3.23 -2.17 0.83
CA PHE A 22 2.29 -1.85 1.91
C PHE A 22 1.13 -0.96 1.45
N GLY A 23 1.28 -0.25 0.35
CA GLY A 23 0.30 0.68 -0.19
C GLY A 23 0.64 2.13 0.11
N GLY A 24 -0.35 2.93 0.51
CA GLY A 24 -0.21 4.38 0.60
C GLY A 24 0.83 4.92 1.60
N GLN A 25 1.26 4.09 2.55
CA GLN A 25 2.28 4.43 3.55
C GLN A 25 3.56 3.60 3.37
N THR A 26 3.83 3.10 2.17
CA THR A 26 5.08 2.40 1.85
C THR A 26 6.26 3.36 2.01
N PRO A 27 7.34 2.96 2.72
CA PRO A 27 8.57 3.74 2.78
C PRO A 27 9.17 4.00 1.39
N THR A 28 9.60 5.21 1.13
CA THR A 28 10.18 5.60 -0.18
C THR A 28 11.70 5.38 -0.26
N SER A 29 12.30 4.88 0.81
CA SER A 29 13.72 4.51 0.89
C SER A 29 13.89 3.25 1.73
N PRO A 30 14.95 2.45 1.51
CA PRO A 30 15.33 1.40 2.45
C PRO A 30 15.56 1.97 3.85
N LEU A 31 15.00 1.34 4.86
CA LEU A 31 15.19 1.73 6.25
C LEU A 31 16.21 0.81 6.91
N ARG A 32 17.15 1.35 7.69
CA ARG A 32 18.04 0.52 8.50
C ARG A 32 17.22 -0.28 9.50
N LEU A 33 17.54 -1.57 9.64
CA LEU A 33 16.91 -2.43 10.63
C LEU A 33 17.54 -2.18 12.01
N GLU A 34 17.35 -0.97 12.51
CA GLU A 34 17.81 -0.51 13.82
C GLU A 34 16.74 0.33 14.50
N THR A 35 16.62 0.20 15.83
CA THR A 35 15.63 0.93 16.62
C THR A 35 16.18 2.21 17.23
N GLY A 36 15.30 3.09 17.70
CA GLY A 36 15.66 4.32 18.40
C GLY A 36 16.07 5.50 17.50
N ALA A 37 16.26 5.29 16.19
CA ALA A 37 16.60 6.36 15.25
C ALA A 37 15.41 6.73 14.37
N VAL A 38 15.23 8.04 14.15
CA VAL A 38 14.32 8.56 13.12
C VAL A 38 15.03 8.54 11.79
N GLN A 39 14.42 7.90 10.80
CA GLN A 39 14.99 7.72 9.47
C GLN A 39 14.21 8.55 8.46
N PRO A 40 14.79 9.62 7.91
CA PRO A 40 14.12 10.45 6.92
C PRO A 40 13.97 9.71 5.59
N THR A 41 12.87 9.98 4.89
CA THR A 41 12.64 9.60 3.49
C THR A 41 12.24 10.82 2.67
N THR A 42 11.95 10.62 1.38
CA THR A 42 11.48 11.71 0.51
C THR A 42 10.16 12.32 0.99
N HIS A 43 9.32 11.52 1.64
CA HIS A 43 8.03 11.98 2.18
C HIS A 43 8.09 12.14 3.71
N GLU A 44 7.45 11.25 4.44
CA GLU A 44 7.47 11.25 5.89
C GLU A 44 8.66 10.48 6.47
N PRO A 45 9.16 10.85 7.65
CA PRO A 45 10.14 10.05 8.37
C PRO A 45 9.50 8.81 8.99
N TYR A 46 10.33 7.77 9.15
CA TYR A 46 9.97 6.49 9.77
C TYR A 46 10.86 6.21 10.97
N ARG A 47 10.40 5.31 11.83
CA ARG A 47 11.20 4.70 12.89
C ARG A 47 10.79 3.26 13.13
N LEU A 48 11.72 2.49 13.69
CA LEU A 48 11.47 1.16 14.21
C LEU A 48 11.50 1.19 15.74
N GLU A 49 10.55 0.50 16.34
CA GLU A 49 10.53 0.23 17.79
C GLU A 49 10.67 -1.26 18.04
N ASP A 50 11.35 -1.62 19.12
CA ASP A 50 11.51 -3.02 19.55
C ASP A 50 10.18 -3.60 20.05
N ARG A 51 9.98 -4.88 19.76
CA ARG A 51 8.97 -5.75 20.38
C ARG A 51 9.64 -7.05 20.83
N VAL A 52 8.97 -7.78 21.71
CA VAL A 52 9.48 -9.04 22.28
C VAL A 52 9.96 -10.00 21.18
N ASP A 53 9.22 -10.11 20.08
CA ASP A 53 9.51 -11.05 19.00
C ASP A 53 9.80 -10.36 17.65
N GLY A 54 10.11 -9.06 17.63
CA GLY A 54 10.34 -8.35 16.37
C GLY A 54 10.33 -6.84 16.48
N PHE A 55 9.70 -6.19 15.52
CA PHE A 55 9.71 -4.74 15.36
C PHE A 55 8.33 -4.20 15.03
N VAL A 56 8.11 -2.94 15.38
CA VAL A 56 7.01 -2.13 14.89
C VAL A 56 7.56 -1.05 13.96
N LEU A 57 7.01 -0.95 12.75
CA LEU A 57 7.27 0.19 11.88
C LEU A 57 6.23 1.29 12.13
N GLN A 58 6.73 2.49 12.33
CA GLN A 58 5.92 3.70 12.47
C GLN A 58 6.33 4.76 11.45
N ALA A 59 5.34 5.51 10.96
CA ALA A 59 5.52 6.70 10.14
C ALA A 59 5.07 7.95 10.89
N MET A 60 5.74 9.08 10.68
CA MET A 60 5.32 10.38 11.17
C MET A 60 4.28 10.97 10.22
N VAL A 61 3.01 10.93 10.60
CA VAL A 61 1.90 11.46 9.79
C VAL A 61 1.27 12.61 10.56
N ARG A 62 1.25 13.81 9.98
CA ARG A 62 0.69 15.02 10.61
C ARG A 62 1.19 15.20 12.05
N ASP A 63 2.51 15.21 12.22
CA ASP A 63 3.21 15.39 13.51
C ASP A 63 2.89 14.33 14.58
N THR A 64 2.37 13.17 14.18
CA THR A 64 2.04 12.06 15.08
C THR A 64 2.62 10.76 14.55
N TRP A 65 3.29 9.99 15.41
CA TRP A 65 3.75 8.65 15.07
C TRP A 65 2.57 7.69 14.97
N GLN A 66 2.39 7.11 13.79
CA GLN A 66 1.35 6.13 13.52
C GLN A 66 1.99 4.76 13.29
N THR A 67 1.53 3.76 14.01
CA THR A 67 1.91 2.37 13.77
C THR A 67 1.33 1.88 12.45
N LEU A 68 2.19 1.38 11.57
CA LEU A 68 1.79 0.81 10.29
C LEU A 68 1.58 -0.69 10.41
N TYR A 69 2.60 -1.40 10.90
CA TYR A 69 2.56 -2.85 11.09
C TYR A 69 3.65 -3.34 12.04
N GLU A 70 3.45 -4.56 12.52
CA GLU A 70 4.45 -5.32 13.26
C GLU A 70 5.01 -6.44 12.38
N PHE A 71 6.29 -6.76 12.54
CA PHE A 71 6.94 -7.82 11.80
C PHE A 71 8.07 -8.48 12.59
N THR A 72 8.43 -9.69 12.19
CA THR A 72 9.55 -10.43 12.73
C THR A 72 10.64 -10.57 11.68
N THR A 73 11.87 -10.84 12.10
CA THR A 73 13.00 -11.14 11.19
C THR A 73 13.04 -12.61 10.76
N GLN A 74 12.06 -13.40 11.18
CA GLN A 74 11.99 -14.80 10.83
C GLN A 74 11.70 -14.97 9.34
N THR A 75 12.62 -15.64 8.64
CA THR A 75 12.46 -15.98 7.23
C THR A 75 11.26 -16.90 7.03
N ARG A 76 10.45 -16.62 6.03
CA ARG A 76 9.30 -17.45 5.66
C ARG A 76 9.65 -18.36 4.49
N PRO A 77 9.29 -19.65 4.56
CA PRO A 77 9.49 -20.56 3.43
C PRO A 77 8.62 -20.14 2.24
N GLN A 78 9.10 -20.46 1.05
CA GLN A 78 8.40 -20.08 -0.20
C GLN A 78 6.95 -20.57 -0.27
N ILE A 79 6.64 -21.69 0.38
CA ILE A 79 5.28 -22.22 0.40
C ILE A 79 4.30 -21.28 1.13
N ASP A 80 4.73 -20.64 2.23
CA ASP A 80 3.91 -19.67 2.96
C ASP A 80 3.58 -18.46 2.08
N LEU A 81 4.54 -17.99 1.28
CA LEU A 81 4.34 -16.89 0.34
C LEU A 81 3.35 -17.28 -0.77
N LYS A 82 3.44 -18.51 -1.29
CA LYS A 82 2.48 -19.03 -2.27
C LYS A 82 1.07 -19.12 -1.71
N VAL A 83 0.91 -19.64 -0.49
CA VAL A 83 -0.39 -19.73 0.19
C VAL A 83 -0.97 -18.35 0.45
N ALA A 84 -0.15 -17.40 0.93
CA ALA A 84 -0.58 -16.02 1.16
C ALA A 84 -1.02 -15.33 -0.14
N SER A 85 -0.26 -15.52 -1.23
CA SER A 85 -0.60 -14.99 -2.55
C SER A 85 -1.91 -15.60 -3.09
N TRP A 86 -2.06 -16.92 -2.99
CA TRP A 86 -3.30 -17.59 -3.39
C TRP A 86 -4.49 -17.07 -2.60
N TYR A 87 -4.38 -16.95 -1.28
CA TYR A 87 -5.46 -16.40 -0.45
C TYR A 87 -5.80 -14.97 -0.88
N ALA A 88 -4.80 -14.11 -1.03
CA ALA A 88 -5.00 -12.72 -1.39
C ALA A 88 -5.70 -12.56 -2.75
N SER A 89 -5.35 -13.39 -3.74
CA SER A 89 -5.86 -13.27 -5.12
C SER A 89 -7.15 -14.03 -5.39
N THR A 90 -7.53 -15.03 -4.58
CA THR A 90 -8.65 -15.93 -4.93
C THR A 90 -9.67 -16.14 -3.83
N HIS A 91 -9.29 -15.95 -2.56
CA HIS A 91 -10.23 -16.26 -1.47
C HIS A 91 -11.38 -15.24 -1.41
N PRO A 92 -12.65 -15.68 -1.34
CA PRO A 92 -13.81 -14.79 -1.42
C PRO A 92 -13.90 -13.76 -0.28
N ALA A 93 -13.25 -14.01 0.86
CA ALA A 93 -13.16 -13.04 1.96
C ALA A 93 -11.91 -12.13 1.85
N SER A 94 -11.10 -12.25 0.80
CA SER A 94 -9.95 -11.37 0.60
C SER A 94 -10.43 -9.97 0.20
N LYS A 95 -9.90 -8.95 0.88
CA LYS A 95 -10.15 -7.55 0.52
C LYS A 95 -9.71 -7.18 -0.92
N PHE A 96 -8.75 -7.92 -1.48
CA PHE A 96 -8.29 -7.73 -2.85
C PHE A 96 -9.22 -8.39 -3.90
N VAL A 97 -10.10 -9.29 -3.46
CA VAL A 97 -11.15 -9.89 -4.30
C VAL A 97 -12.47 -9.13 -4.16
N THR A 98 -12.74 -8.59 -2.98
CA THR A 98 -14.02 -7.94 -2.63
C THR A 98 -13.99 -6.42 -2.73
N GLY A 99 -12.83 -5.81 -2.94
CA GLY A 99 -12.67 -4.37 -3.03
C GLY A 99 -11.65 -3.96 -4.08
N LEU A 100 -11.67 -2.68 -4.42
CA LEU A 100 -10.70 -2.06 -5.32
C LEU A 100 -9.83 -1.09 -4.53
N THR A 101 -8.52 -1.31 -4.54
CA THR A 101 -7.55 -0.37 -3.97
C THR A 101 -6.33 -0.27 -4.87
N ALA A 102 -5.80 0.93 -5.02
CA ALA A 102 -4.53 1.16 -5.69
C ALA A 102 -3.75 2.24 -4.94
N ALA A 103 -2.42 2.16 -4.99
CA ALA A 103 -1.55 3.18 -4.42
C ALA A 103 -0.36 3.40 -5.34
N VAL A 104 0.03 4.66 -5.52
CA VAL A 104 1.26 5.05 -6.21
C VAL A 104 1.88 6.23 -5.47
N ILE A 105 3.21 6.24 -5.43
CA ILE A 105 3.97 7.29 -4.80
C ILE A 105 4.81 7.96 -5.89
N THR A 106 4.69 9.27 -6.00
CA THR A 106 5.51 10.14 -6.84
C THR A 106 6.43 10.97 -5.96
N ASP A 107 7.34 11.73 -6.53
CA ASP A 107 8.25 12.58 -5.75
C ASP A 107 7.52 13.64 -4.93
N ASP A 108 6.34 14.08 -5.36
CA ASP A 108 5.56 15.16 -4.75
C ASP A 108 4.29 14.71 -4.02
N ALA A 109 3.84 13.49 -4.24
CA ALA A 109 2.55 13.05 -3.71
C ALA A 109 2.45 11.53 -3.47
N ARG A 110 1.54 11.17 -2.57
CA ARG A 110 1.01 9.81 -2.41
C ARG A 110 -0.43 9.80 -2.89
N TRP A 111 -0.70 8.93 -3.84
CA TRP A 111 -2.02 8.74 -4.43
C TRP A 111 -2.61 7.43 -3.92
N ASN A 112 -3.78 7.49 -3.31
CA ASN A 112 -4.47 6.34 -2.75
C ASN A 112 -5.88 6.28 -3.31
N LEU A 113 -6.22 5.20 -3.99
CA LEU A 113 -7.55 4.93 -4.48
C LEU A 113 -8.19 3.83 -3.63
N SER A 114 -9.43 4.04 -3.20
CA SER A 114 -10.27 3.04 -2.54
C SER A 114 -11.68 3.13 -3.11
N GLY A 115 -12.08 2.11 -3.88
CA GLY A 115 -13.32 2.20 -4.65
C GLY A 115 -13.29 3.39 -5.61
N ARG A 116 -14.16 4.38 -5.40
CA ARG A 116 -14.20 5.65 -6.14
C ARG A 116 -13.53 6.82 -5.41
N ASP A 117 -13.06 6.61 -4.20
CA ASP A 117 -12.48 7.68 -3.40
C ASP A 117 -10.97 7.74 -3.62
N LEU A 118 -10.54 8.81 -4.28
CA LEU A 118 -9.13 9.11 -4.54
C LEU A 118 -8.65 10.15 -3.55
N ALA A 119 -7.63 9.81 -2.77
CA ALA A 119 -6.94 10.74 -1.88
C ALA A 119 -5.54 11.03 -2.41
N VAL A 120 -5.19 12.31 -2.51
CA VAL A 120 -3.86 12.78 -2.92
C VAL A 120 -3.23 13.54 -1.76
N HIS A 121 -2.19 12.96 -1.18
CA HIS A 121 -1.48 13.53 -0.05
C HIS A 121 -0.21 14.22 -0.53
N ARG A 122 -0.06 15.51 -0.20
CA ARG A 122 1.12 16.35 -0.46
C ARG A 122 1.58 17.02 0.81
N ALA A 123 2.74 17.66 0.79
CA ALA A 123 3.27 18.43 1.93
C ALA A 123 2.28 19.48 2.46
N GLY A 124 1.45 20.08 1.59
CA GLY A 124 0.46 21.10 1.95
C GLY A 124 -0.90 20.57 2.42
N GLY A 125 -1.13 19.27 2.38
CA GLY A 125 -2.40 18.68 2.80
C GLY A 125 -2.88 17.51 1.95
N THR A 126 -4.14 17.16 2.16
CA THR A 126 -4.81 16.05 1.44
C THR A 126 -5.97 16.58 0.62
N GLU A 127 -5.92 16.33 -0.66
CA GLU A 127 -7.05 16.49 -1.58
C GLU A 127 -7.84 15.18 -1.64
N LYS A 128 -9.17 15.26 -1.58
CA LYS A 128 -10.06 14.10 -1.74
C LYS A 128 -10.96 14.34 -2.94
N ILE A 129 -10.98 13.37 -3.85
CA ILE A 129 -11.75 13.40 -5.10
C ILE A 129 -12.61 12.14 -5.12
N ARG A 130 -13.91 12.30 -5.37
CA ARG A 130 -14.79 11.17 -5.63
C ARG A 130 -15.00 11.05 -7.13
N LEU A 131 -14.54 9.94 -7.69
CA LEU A 131 -14.66 9.63 -9.11
C LEU A 131 -16.13 9.36 -9.46
N ALA A 132 -16.56 9.78 -10.64
CA ALA A 132 -17.98 9.78 -11.02
C ALA A 132 -18.55 8.36 -11.17
N ASP A 133 -17.81 7.48 -11.82
CA ASP A 133 -18.25 6.15 -12.23
C ASP A 133 -17.07 5.18 -12.44
N ALA A 134 -17.36 3.96 -12.88
CA ALA A 134 -16.33 2.94 -13.16
C ALA A 134 -15.41 3.35 -14.32
N ALA A 135 -15.89 4.07 -15.32
CA ALA A 135 -15.08 4.56 -16.43
C ALA A 135 -14.02 5.54 -15.94
N ALA A 136 -14.39 6.50 -15.07
CA ALA A 136 -13.45 7.42 -14.44
C ALA A 136 -12.42 6.70 -13.55
N VAL A 137 -12.80 5.60 -12.90
CA VAL A 137 -11.87 4.74 -12.15
C VAL A 137 -10.86 4.09 -13.09
N VAL A 138 -11.30 3.49 -14.20
CA VAL A 138 -10.42 2.85 -15.19
C VAL A 138 -9.43 3.87 -15.78
N ASP A 139 -9.91 5.06 -16.15
CA ASP A 139 -9.04 6.14 -16.66
C ASP A 139 -8.01 6.57 -15.61
N THR A 140 -8.43 6.74 -14.37
CA THR A 140 -7.52 7.08 -13.25
C THR A 140 -6.47 6.00 -13.03
N LEU A 141 -6.83 4.71 -13.04
CA LEU A 141 -5.88 3.60 -12.92
C LEU A 141 -4.83 3.62 -14.03
N SER A 142 -5.24 3.92 -15.26
CA SER A 142 -4.32 4.02 -16.40
C SER A 142 -3.44 5.27 -16.32
N GLU A 143 -4.05 6.45 -16.18
CA GLU A 143 -3.35 7.72 -16.34
C GLU A 143 -2.52 8.13 -15.12
N ARG A 144 -3.00 7.81 -13.90
CA ARG A 144 -2.38 8.24 -12.65
C ARG A 144 -1.58 7.14 -11.97
N PHE A 145 -2.06 5.90 -12.03
CA PHE A 145 -1.37 4.76 -11.41
C PHE A 145 -0.47 4.02 -12.39
N GLY A 146 -0.49 4.36 -13.68
CA GLY A 146 0.35 3.75 -14.71
C GLY A 146 0.03 2.29 -14.99
N ILE A 147 -1.19 1.85 -14.65
CA ILE A 147 -1.62 0.48 -14.89
C ILE A 147 -2.05 0.33 -16.34
N ASN A 148 -1.41 -0.57 -17.09
CA ASN A 148 -1.86 -0.90 -18.44
C ASN A 148 -3.14 -1.75 -18.38
N VAL A 149 -4.28 -1.07 -18.39
CA VAL A 149 -5.60 -1.73 -18.26
C VAL A 149 -5.90 -2.66 -19.43
N ALA A 150 -5.31 -2.44 -20.61
CA ALA A 150 -5.48 -3.31 -21.75
C ALA A 150 -4.87 -4.71 -21.54
N ASP A 151 -3.85 -4.83 -20.70
CA ASP A 151 -3.23 -6.13 -20.36
C ASP A 151 -4.09 -6.94 -19.37
N ILE A 152 -5.07 -6.30 -18.71
CA ILE A 152 -5.93 -6.96 -17.72
C ILE A 152 -7.16 -7.58 -18.40
N GLY A 153 -7.69 -6.94 -19.44
CA GLY A 153 -8.87 -7.40 -20.17
C GLY A 153 -9.58 -6.29 -20.95
N GLU A 154 -10.72 -6.66 -21.53
CA GLU A 154 -11.56 -5.72 -22.25
C GLU A 154 -12.10 -4.64 -21.31
N ARG A 155 -12.01 -3.36 -21.71
CA ARG A 155 -12.40 -2.20 -20.90
C ARG A 155 -13.82 -2.31 -20.33
N GLY A 156 -14.80 -2.71 -21.14
CA GLY A 156 -16.19 -2.86 -20.68
C GLY A 156 -16.38 -3.95 -19.62
N ALA A 157 -15.59 -5.02 -19.68
CA ALA A 157 -15.60 -6.06 -18.66
C ALA A 157 -14.98 -5.55 -17.33
N LEU A 158 -13.93 -4.73 -17.40
CA LEU A 158 -13.33 -4.09 -16.23
C LEU A 158 -14.30 -3.10 -15.57
N GLU A 159 -14.95 -2.25 -16.35
CA GLU A 159 -15.96 -1.30 -15.86
C GLU A 159 -17.10 -2.03 -15.16
N THR A 160 -17.65 -3.07 -15.79
CA THR A 160 -18.70 -3.92 -15.18
C THR A 160 -18.25 -4.52 -13.85
N ARG A 161 -17.01 -5.05 -13.81
CA ARG A 161 -16.46 -5.64 -12.58
C ARG A 161 -16.27 -4.60 -11.48
N ILE A 162 -15.84 -3.40 -11.82
CA ILE A 162 -15.70 -2.27 -10.89
C ILE A 162 -17.07 -1.88 -10.33
N ASP A 163 -18.08 -1.75 -11.17
CA ASP A 163 -19.45 -1.43 -10.72
C ASP A 163 -20.00 -2.48 -9.76
N GLU A 164 -19.77 -3.77 -10.02
CA GLU A 164 -20.13 -4.84 -9.09
C GLU A 164 -19.43 -4.72 -7.72
N LEU A 165 -18.15 -4.36 -7.72
CA LEU A 165 -17.39 -4.17 -6.49
C LEU A 165 -17.89 -2.96 -5.71
N LEU A 166 -18.17 -1.86 -6.39
CA LEU A 166 -18.69 -0.63 -5.79
C LEU A 166 -20.09 -0.83 -5.20
N ALA A 167 -20.94 -1.61 -5.86
CA ALA A 167 -22.29 -1.94 -5.37
C ALA A 167 -22.27 -2.80 -4.09
N ARG A 168 -21.20 -3.55 -3.85
CA ARG A 168 -21.03 -4.40 -2.66
C ARG A 168 -20.43 -3.67 -1.46
N GLN A 169 -19.79 -2.52 -1.68
CA GLN A 169 -19.26 -1.71 -0.59
C GLN A 169 -20.45 -0.98 0.06
N PRO A 170 -20.77 -1.22 1.36
CA PRO A 170 -21.74 -0.39 2.04
C PRO A 170 -21.24 1.04 1.98
N GLY A 171 -22.07 1.94 1.51
CA GLY A 171 -21.72 3.34 1.30
C GLY A 171 -21.03 3.91 2.54
N ALA A 172 -20.00 4.71 2.32
CA ALA A 172 -19.35 5.53 3.33
C ALA A 172 -20.27 6.64 3.89
N ASP A 173 -21.56 6.56 3.60
CA ASP A 173 -22.62 7.46 4.06
C ASP A 173 -23.53 6.75 5.09
N ALA A 174 -22.94 6.21 6.17
CA ALA A 174 -23.66 5.99 7.41
C ALA A 174 -23.28 7.11 8.38
N PRO A 175 -24.27 7.78 8.99
CA PRO A 175 -24.13 8.99 9.80
C PRO A 175 -23.28 8.77 11.06
#